data_7466734d7a22c9d429951a568312eb59
#
_entry.id   7466734d7a22c9d429951a568312eb59
#
_cell.length_a   1.000
_cell.length_b   1.000
_cell.length_c   1.000
_cell.angle_alpha   90.00
_cell.angle_beta   90.00
_cell.angle_gamma   90.00
#
_symmetry.space_group_name_H-M   'P 1'
#
loop_
_entity.id
_entity.type
_entity.pdbx_description
1 polymer ?
#
loop_
_entity_poly.entity_id
_entity_poly.type
_entity_poly.pdbx_seq_one_letter_code
_entity_poly.pdbx_strand_id
1 'polypeptide(L)'
;MPNAALTVDFSKATQYAQPFSATDVSQDGFASGRLTNLEIDNYGNVKAGYSNGSNVTLGKIIIANFSNNSGLKQIGNSTFTSTAASGEPELGEAAEDGFGNILSGSLERSNVDITEELVNLITAQRNYQAAAKAMETTTSMTQTIINIRL
;
A
#
# COMPACT_ATOMS: atom_id res chain seq x y z
N MET A 1 -8.85 -7.65 33.09
CA MET A 1 -8.57 -9.02 32.65
C MET A 1 -9.91 -9.74 32.61
N PRO A 2 -10.32 -10.39 31.51
CA PRO A 2 -11.53 -11.19 31.52
C PRO A 2 -11.32 -12.34 32.52
N ASN A 3 -12.29 -12.59 33.38
CA ASN A 3 -12.31 -13.73 34.28
C ASN A 3 -12.25 -15.00 33.43
N ALA A 4 -11.11 -15.66 33.43
CA ALA A 4 -10.99 -17.01 32.88
C ALA A 4 -11.73 -17.96 33.82
N ALA A 5 -12.96 -18.32 33.47
CA ALA A 5 -13.70 -19.34 34.18
C ALA A 5 -13.14 -20.70 33.75
N LEU A 6 -12.50 -21.40 34.69
CA LEU A 6 -12.08 -22.78 34.47
C LEU A 6 -13.32 -23.68 34.67
N THR A 7 -13.80 -24.32 33.62
CA THR A 7 -14.86 -25.31 33.67
C THR A 7 -14.24 -26.69 33.59
N VAL A 8 -14.46 -27.50 34.60
CA VAL A 8 -13.97 -28.90 34.67
C VAL A 8 -15.19 -29.82 34.47
N ASP A 9 -15.15 -30.61 33.40
CA ASP A 9 -16.22 -31.57 33.08
C ASP A 9 -15.79 -32.98 33.50
N PHE A 10 -16.56 -33.55 34.39
CA PHE A 10 -16.39 -34.92 34.94
C PHE A 10 -17.38 -35.91 34.33
N SER A 11 -18.12 -35.56 33.28
CA SER A 11 -19.21 -36.40 32.73
C SER A 11 -18.73 -37.78 32.25
N LYS A 12 -17.43 -37.90 31.93
CA LYS A 12 -16.77 -39.15 31.49
C LYS A 12 -15.93 -39.81 32.58
N ALA A 13 -16.01 -39.34 33.81
CA ALA A 13 -15.29 -39.94 34.89
C ALA A 13 -15.82 -41.32 35.24
N THR A 14 -14.96 -42.31 35.37
CA THR A 14 -15.33 -43.68 35.79
C THR A 14 -14.54 -44.04 37.04
N GLN A 15 -15.17 -44.76 37.96
CA GLN A 15 -14.53 -45.20 39.21
C GLN A 15 -14.25 -46.69 39.18
N TYR A 16 -12.97 -47.02 39.28
CA TYR A 16 -12.49 -48.41 39.41
C TYR A 16 -11.66 -48.53 40.67
N ALA A 17 -11.49 -49.78 41.16
CA ALA A 17 -10.65 -50.09 42.34
C ALA A 17 -9.14 -50.00 42.01
N GLN A 18 -8.72 -48.93 41.37
CA GLN A 18 -7.33 -48.64 40.98
C GLN A 18 -6.91 -47.26 41.47
N PRO A 19 -5.62 -46.97 41.61
CA PRO A 19 -5.11 -45.63 41.91
C PRO A 19 -5.63 -44.61 40.87
N PHE A 20 -5.86 -43.37 41.30
CA PHE A 20 -6.30 -42.28 40.41
C PHE A 20 -5.32 -42.11 39.24
N SER A 21 -5.82 -42.14 38.05
CA SER A 21 -5.08 -41.85 36.82
C SER A 21 -5.96 -40.98 35.89
N ALA A 22 -5.44 -39.85 35.47
CA ALA A 22 -6.07 -39.04 34.40
C ALA A 22 -5.62 -39.64 33.05
N THR A 23 -6.55 -40.19 32.30
CA THR A 23 -6.28 -40.88 31.03
C THR A 23 -6.23 -39.87 29.87
N ASP A 24 -6.96 -38.78 29.98
CA ASP A 24 -7.01 -37.74 28.98
C ASP A 24 -7.18 -36.35 29.63
N VAL A 25 -6.34 -35.40 29.23
CA VAL A 25 -6.40 -34.01 29.67
C VAL A 25 -6.35 -33.15 28.43
N SER A 26 -7.45 -32.50 28.12
CA SER A 26 -7.55 -31.55 27.01
C SER A 26 -7.72 -30.14 27.54
N GLN A 27 -7.03 -29.19 26.94
CA GLN A 27 -7.16 -27.78 27.25
C GLN A 27 -7.24 -26.95 25.95
N ASP A 28 -7.94 -25.84 25.99
CA ASP A 28 -8.08 -24.87 24.92
C ASP A 28 -7.30 -23.56 25.16
N GLY A 29 -6.59 -23.50 26.27
CA GLY A 29 -5.76 -22.36 26.63
C GLY A 29 -4.37 -22.38 25.99
N PHE A 30 -3.81 -21.19 25.78
CA PHE A 30 -2.42 -21.00 25.33
C PHE A 30 -1.56 -20.43 26.45
N ALA A 31 -0.33 -20.91 26.53
CA ALA A 31 0.69 -20.28 27.39
C ALA A 31 0.92 -18.82 26.93
N SER A 32 1.34 -17.94 27.84
CA SER A 32 1.70 -16.56 27.47
C SER A 32 2.83 -16.58 26.44
N GLY A 33 2.62 -15.88 25.32
CA GLY A 33 3.58 -15.77 24.23
C GLY A 33 4.05 -14.33 24.04
N ARG A 34 5.26 -14.17 23.53
CA ARG A 34 5.77 -12.88 23.05
C ARG A 34 5.55 -12.82 21.54
N LEU A 35 5.27 -11.61 21.01
CA LEU A 35 5.21 -11.39 19.58
C LEU A 35 6.57 -11.72 18.95
N THR A 36 6.58 -12.62 17.97
CA THR A 36 7.78 -13.09 17.28
C THR A 36 7.87 -12.50 15.87
N ASN A 37 6.77 -12.52 15.13
CA ASN A 37 6.69 -11.94 13.80
C ASN A 37 5.34 -11.27 13.55
N LEU A 38 5.33 -10.35 12.59
CA LEU A 38 4.14 -9.74 12.03
C LEU A 38 4.17 -9.97 10.52
N GLU A 39 3.13 -10.57 9.99
CA GLU A 39 3.00 -10.89 8.57
C GLU A 39 1.71 -10.30 8.02
N ILE A 40 1.77 -9.80 6.79
CA ILE A 40 0.60 -9.33 6.06
C ILE A 40 0.44 -10.24 4.85
N ASP A 41 -0.71 -10.90 4.73
CA ASP A 41 -0.99 -11.77 3.60
C ASP A 41 -1.52 -10.98 2.38
N ASN A 42 -1.67 -11.67 1.24
CA ASN A 42 -2.12 -11.05 0.00
C ASN A 42 -3.57 -10.54 0.07
N TYR A 43 -4.35 -10.99 1.05
CA TYR A 43 -5.72 -10.55 1.31
C TYR A 43 -5.77 -9.36 2.28
N GLY A 44 -4.61 -8.87 2.71
CA GLY A 44 -4.51 -7.75 3.63
C GLY A 44 -4.70 -8.11 5.11
N ASN A 45 -4.79 -9.38 5.48
CA ASN A 45 -4.87 -9.76 6.88
C ASN A 45 -3.52 -9.58 7.57
N VAL A 46 -3.54 -8.86 8.67
CA VAL A 46 -2.37 -8.65 9.54
C VAL A 46 -2.35 -9.75 10.58
N LYS A 47 -1.40 -10.69 10.44
CA LYS A 47 -1.25 -11.86 11.32
C LYS A 47 -0.07 -11.67 12.25
N ALA A 48 -0.30 -11.84 13.54
CA ALA A 48 0.73 -11.83 14.57
C ALA A 48 1.07 -13.25 14.98
N GLY A 49 2.33 -13.63 14.84
CA GLY A 49 2.86 -14.90 15.32
C GLY A 49 3.50 -14.74 16.69
N TYR A 50 3.13 -15.60 17.63
CA TYR A 50 3.63 -15.60 19.01
C TYR A 50 4.56 -16.80 19.29
N SER A 51 5.45 -16.62 20.28
CA SER A 51 6.43 -17.67 20.68
C SER A 51 5.80 -18.95 21.24
N ASN A 52 4.52 -18.91 21.60
CA ASN A 52 3.73 -20.07 22.03
C ASN A 52 3.10 -20.85 20.86
N GLY A 53 3.44 -20.51 19.60
CA GLY A 53 2.87 -21.12 18.40
C GLY A 53 1.48 -20.62 18.00
N SER A 54 0.91 -19.67 18.75
CA SER A 54 -0.38 -19.06 18.42
C SER A 54 -0.20 -18.02 17.29
N ASN A 55 -1.11 -18.06 16.31
CA ASN A 55 -1.24 -17.03 15.28
C ASN A 55 -2.58 -16.34 15.45
N VAL A 56 -2.55 -15.03 15.59
CA VAL A 56 -3.74 -14.20 15.80
C VAL A 56 -3.84 -13.17 14.68
N THR A 57 -4.98 -13.08 14.03
CA THR A 57 -5.28 -12.02 13.08
C THR A 57 -5.63 -10.76 13.87
N LEU A 58 -4.83 -9.71 13.74
CA LEU A 58 -5.02 -8.44 14.44
C LEU A 58 -6.02 -7.51 13.73
N GLY A 59 -6.10 -7.61 12.41
CA GLY A 59 -6.96 -6.76 11.60
C GLY A 59 -6.74 -6.99 10.11
N LYS A 60 -7.38 -6.17 9.29
CA LYS A 60 -7.29 -6.22 7.83
C LYS A 60 -6.98 -4.82 7.29
N ILE A 61 -6.14 -4.76 6.26
CA ILE A 61 -5.83 -3.52 5.55
C ILE A 61 -6.92 -3.32 4.49
N ILE A 62 -7.48 -2.12 4.44
CA ILE A 62 -8.47 -1.71 3.46
C ILE A 62 -7.78 -0.99 2.32
N ILE A 63 -8.21 -1.23 1.10
CA ILE A 63 -7.77 -0.55 -0.11
C ILE A 63 -8.81 0.50 -0.48
N ALA A 64 -8.34 1.68 -0.89
CA ALA A 64 -9.18 2.74 -1.42
C ALA A 64 -8.93 2.89 -2.92
N ASN A 65 -9.99 2.86 -3.71
CA ASN A 65 -9.97 3.17 -5.13
C ASN A 65 -10.61 4.54 -5.37
N PHE A 66 -10.11 5.27 -6.37
CA PHE A 66 -10.61 6.59 -6.72
C PHE A 66 -10.94 6.65 -8.21
N SER A 67 -12.02 7.31 -8.55
CA SER A 67 -12.44 7.50 -9.95
C SER A 67 -11.39 8.25 -10.77
N ASN A 68 -10.61 9.15 -10.13
CA ASN A 68 -9.51 9.88 -10.75
C ASN A 68 -8.31 10.01 -9.81
N ASN A 69 -7.36 9.10 -9.96
CA ASN A 69 -6.13 9.09 -9.16
C ASN A 69 -5.27 10.34 -9.37
N SER A 70 -5.31 10.95 -10.56
CA SER A 70 -4.57 12.19 -10.87
C SER A 70 -5.11 13.41 -10.11
N GLY A 71 -6.35 13.33 -9.62
CA GLY A 71 -6.98 14.38 -8.82
C GLY A 71 -6.59 14.35 -7.35
N LEU A 72 -5.87 13.33 -6.88
CA LEU A 72 -5.41 13.23 -5.50
C LEU A 72 -4.34 14.30 -5.21
N LYS A 73 -4.43 14.92 -4.05
CA LYS A 73 -3.42 15.89 -3.59
C LYS A 73 -2.39 15.18 -2.71
N GLN A 74 -1.14 15.24 -3.13
CA GLN A 74 -0.03 14.73 -2.32
C GLN A 74 0.27 15.69 -1.16
N ILE A 75 0.37 15.14 0.05
CA ILE A 75 0.68 15.90 1.28
C ILE A 75 2.07 15.55 1.87
N GLY A 76 2.83 14.71 1.18
CA GLY A 76 4.18 14.27 1.58
C GLY A 76 4.22 12.83 2.09
N ASN A 77 5.44 12.30 2.24
CA ASN A 77 5.68 10.94 2.74
C ASN A 77 4.85 9.84 2.04
N SER A 78 4.66 9.96 0.73
CA SER A 78 3.81 9.06 -0.07
C SER A 78 2.35 9.00 0.40
N THR A 79 1.89 10.04 1.11
CA THR A 79 0.50 10.17 1.53
C THR A 79 -0.27 11.12 0.61
N PHE A 80 -1.53 10.76 0.36
CA PHE A 80 -2.44 11.49 -0.50
C PHE A 80 -3.74 11.79 0.25
N THR A 81 -4.40 12.87 -0.12
CA THR A 81 -5.74 13.21 0.35
C THR A 81 -6.69 13.36 -0.81
N SER A 82 -7.94 12.97 -0.61
CA SER A 82 -8.99 13.15 -1.59
C SER A 82 -9.29 14.62 -1.83
N THR A 83 -9.69 14.95 -3.05
CA THR A 83 -10.14 16.26 -3.46
C THR A 83 -11.46 16.14 -4.22
N ALA A 84 -12.11 17.26 -4.50
CA ALA A 84 -13.29 17.27 -5.36
C ALA A 84 -13.02 16.72 -6.78
N ALA A 85 -11.77 16.79 -7.24
CA ALA A 85 -11.36 16.28 -8.55
C ALA A 85 -11.07 14.78 -8.55
N SER A 86 -10.68 14.19 -7.41
CA SER A 86 -10.45 12.73 -7.27
C SER A 86 -11.74 11.93 -7.12
N GLY A 87 -12.79 12.54 -6.62
CA GLY A 87 -14.01 11.88 -6.17
C GLY A 87 -13.89 11.29 -4.77
N GLU A 88 -14.98 10.69 -4.31
CA GLU A 88 -15.04 9.96 -3.05
C GLU A 88 -14.26 8.64 -3.14
N PRO A 89 -13.61 8.20 -2.05
CA PRO A 89 -12.93 6.91 -2.01
C PRO A 89 -13.92 5.75 -1.99
N GLU A 90 -13.77 4.81 -2.88
CA GLU A 90 -14.42 3.51 -2.83
C GLU A 90 -13.53 2.56 -2.02
N LEU A 91 -14.01 2.15 -0.85
CA LEU A 91 -13.28 1.30 0.07
C LEU A 91 -13.63 -0.18 -0.18
N GLY A 92 -12.61 -1.01 -0.27
CA GLY A 92 -12.78 -2.44 -0.50
C GLY A 92 -11.68 -3.27 0.13
N GLU A 93 -11.89 -4.57 0.14
CA GLU A 93 -10.94 -5.53 0.65
C GLU A 93 -10.01 -6.02 -0.47
N ALA A 94 -8.78 -6.38 -0.12
CA ALA A 94 -7.84 -6.93 -1.09
C ALA A 94 -8.36 -8.25 -1.67
N ALA A 95 -8.21 -8.43 -2.98
CA ALA A 95 -8.64 -9.59 -3.76
C ALA A 95 -10.16 -9.80 -3.86
N GLU A 96 -10.98 -8.84 -3.47
CA GLU A 96 -12.45 -8.88 -3.61
C GLU A 96 -12.94 -7.73 -4.49
N ASP A 97 -14.10 -7.88 -5.11
CA ASP A 97 -14.85 -6.85 -5.85
C ASP A 97 -14.04 -6.02 -6.87
N GLY A 98 -13.03 -6.63 -7.50
CA GLY A 98 -12.17 -5.94 -8.47
C GLY A 98 -10.99 -5.18 -7.86
N PHE A 99 -10.80 -5.24 -6.55
CA PHE A 99 -9.60 -4.73 -5.89
C PHE A 99 -8.41 -5.66 -6.10
N GLY A 100 -7.21 -5.08 -6.21
CA GLY A 100 -5.96 -5.82 -6.37
C GLY A 100 -5.51 -6.53 -5.10
N ASN A 101 -4.48 -7.36 -5.22
CA ASN A 101 -3.84 -8.02 -4.08
C ASN A 101 -2.84 -7.09 -3.39
N ILE A 102 -2.63 -7.29 -2.09
CA ILE A 102 -1.56 -6.63 -1.35
C ILE A 102 -0.27 -7.45 -1.48
N LEU A 103 0.81 -6.78 -1.87
CA LEU A 103 2.14 -7.36 -1.92
C LEU A 103 2.98 -6.80 -0.77
N SER A 104 3.03 -7.53 0.33
CA SER A 104 3.80 -7.12 1.51
C SER A 104 5.31 -7.21 1.25
N GLY A 105 6.09 -6.36 1.93
CA GLY A 105 7.55 -6.34 1.79
C GLY A 105 8.06 -5.75 0.46
N SER A 106 7.18 -5.19 -0.37
CA SER A 106 7.52 -4.55 -1.63
C SER A 106 7.29 -3.04 -1.56
N LEU A 107 8.14 -2.29 -2.26
CA LEU A 107 7.96 -0.86 -2.46
C LEU A 107 7.62 -0.59 -3.92
N GLU A 108 6.64 0.28 -4.14
CA GLU A 108 6.31 0.75 -5.48
C GLU A 108 7.49 1.54 -6.06
N ARG A 109 7.86 1.21 -7.30
CA ARG A 109 8.92 1.89 -8.02
C ARG A 109 8.32 2.95 -8.93
N SER A 110 9.08 4.03 -9.18
CA SER A 110 8.70 5.02 -10.18
C SER A 110 8.56 4.36 -11.56
N ASN A 111 7.51 4.70 -12.28
CA ASN A 111 7.29 4.36 -13.68
C ASN A 111 7.86 5.42 -14.65
N VAL A 112 8.51 6.46 -14.11
CA VAL A 112 9.16 7.51 -14.91
C VAL A 112 10.57 7.07 -15.25
N ASP A 113 10.89 6.97 -16.56
CA ASP A 113 12.25 6.78 -17.04
C ASP A 113 12.94 8.15 -17.16
N ILE A 114 13.92 8.37 -16.29
CA ILE A 114 14.68 9.62 -16.24
C ILE A 114 15.42 9.88 -17.59
N THR A 115 15.86 8.81 -18.27
CA THR A 115 16.58 8.93 -19.54
C THR A 115 15.66 9.46 -20.64
N GLU A 116 14.45 8.91 -20.72
CA GLU A 116 13.44 9.36 -21.67
C GLU A 116 13.04 10.82 -21.40
N GLU A 117 12.79 11.18 -20.15
CA GLU A 117 12.42 12.55 -19.78
C GLU A 117 13.55 13.55 -20.06
N LEU A 118 14.81 13.17 -19.86
CA LEU A 118 15.94 14.01 -20.23
C LEU A 118 16.04 14.22 -21.74
N VAL A 119 15.79 13.17 -22.54
CA VAL A 119 15.76 13.31 -24.01
C VAL A 119 14.63 14.24 -24.46
N ASN A 120 13.47 14.11 -23.85
CA ASN A 120 12.31 14.99 -24.10
C ASN A 120 12.64 16.44 -23.74
N LEU A 121 13.29 16.66 -22.59
CA LEU A 121 13.72 17.99 -22.16
C LEU A 121 14.73 18.61 -23.12
N ILE A 122 15.75 17.85 -23.54
CA ILE A 122 16.74 18.32 -24.52
C ILE A 122 16.09 18.66 -25.86
N THR A 123 15.15 17.84 -26.29
CA THR A 123 14.40 18.08 -27.52
C THR A 123 13.55 19.36 -27.42
N ALA A 124 12.86 19.55 -26.32
CA ALA A 124 12.09 20.78 -26.05
C ALA A 124 12.99 22.02 -26.02
N GLN A 125 14.18 21.92 -25.37
CA GLN A 125 15.16 23.02 -25.37
C GLN A 125 15.68 23.36 -26.76
N ARG A 126 15.99 22.34 -27.58
CA ARG A 126 16.42 22.55 -28.98
C ARG A 126 15.34 23.22 -29.82
N ASN A 127 14.08 22.79 -29.66
CA ASN A 127 12.95 23.38 -30.36
C ASN A 127 12.74 24.85 -29.94
N TYR A 128 12.86 25.14 -28.65
CA TYR A 128 12.81 26.52 -28.17
C TYR A 128 13.92 27.39 -28.72
N GLN A 129 15.17 26.91 -28.74
CA GLN A 129 16.32 27.62 -29.32
C GLN A 129 16.16 27.84 -30.82
N ALA A 130 15.64 26.84 -31.55
CA ALA A 130 15.36 26.97 -32.98
C ALA A 130 14.28 28.05 -33.26
N ALA A 131 13.21 28.06 -32.49
CA ALA A 131 12.15 29.06 -32.57
C ALA A 131 12.68 30.48 -32.25
N ALA A 132 13.51 30.62 -31.18
CA ALA A 132 14.14 31.88 -30.84
C ALA A 132 15.04 32.38 -31.95
N LYS A 133 15.83 31.50 -32.57
CA LYS A 133 16.73 31.85 -33.70
C LYS A 133 15.93 32.24 -34.94
N ALA A 134 14.82 31.59 -35.24
CA ALA A 134 13.92 31.97 -36.31
C ALA A 134 13.34 33.37 -36.12
N MET A 135 12.93 33.71 -34.89
CA MET A 135 12.45 35.07 -34.57
C MET A 135 13.54 36.11 -34.69
N GLU A 136 14.77 35.83 -34.27
CA GLU A 136 15.93 36.73 -34.43
C GLU A 136 16.24 36.99 -35.91
N THR A 137 16.24 35.94 -36.75
CA THR A 137 16.44 36.10 -38.21
C THR A 137 15.33 36.89 -38.86
N THR A 138 14.08 36.67 -38.45
CA THR A 138 12.94 37.44 -38.96
C THR A 138 13.06 38.94 -38.59
N THR A 139 13.47 39.24 -37.37
CA THR A 139 13.68 40.61 -36.90
C THR A 139 14.83 41.27 -37.69
N SER A 140 15.94 40.59 -37.93
CA SER A 140 17.06 41.05 -38.69
C SER A 140 16.70 41.32 -40.18
N MET A 141 15.90 40.42 -40.78
CA MET A 141 15.36 40.65 -42.14
C MET A 141 14.49 41.88 -42.19
N THR A 142 13.61 42.07 -41.23
CA THR A 142 12.74 43.24 -41.18
C THR A 142 13.52 44.54 -41.06
N GLN A 143 14.58 44.56 -40.22
CA GLN A 143 15.48 45.73 -40.14
C GLN A 143 16.22 46.00 -41.42
N THR A 144 16.68 44.95 -42.12
CA THR A 144 17.37 45.11 -43.43
C THR A 144 16.42 45.70 -44.46
N ILE A 145 15.17 45.27 -44.53
CA ILE A 145 14.15 45.79 -45.44
C ILE A 145 13.86 47.27 -45.15
N ILE A 146 13.74 47.64 -43.87
CA ILE A 146 13.53 49.04 -43.46
C ILE A 146 14.70 49.93 -43.88
N ASN A 147 15.94 49.45 -43.73
CA ASN A 147 17.13 50.20 -44.09
C ASN A 147 17.33 50.36 -45.63
N ILE A 148 16.78 49.46 -46.45
CA ILE A 148 16.85 49.57 -47.91
C ILE A 148 15.82 50.62 -48.44
N ARG A 149 14.80 50.91 -47.66
CA ARG A 149 13.70 51.82 -48.07
C ARG A 149 13.96 53.30 -47.68
N LEU A 150 15.05 53.58 -46.98
CA LEU A 150 15.53 54.94 -46.71
C LEU A 150 16.66 55.27 -47.64
#